data_77a2bf6190e706377653c617039b4a62
#
_entry.id   77a2bf6190e706377653c617039b4a62
#
_cell.length_a   1.000
_cell.length_b   1.000
_cell.length_c   1.000
_cell.angle_alpha   90.00
_cell.angle_beta   90.00
_cell.angle_gamma   90.00
#
_symmetry.space_group_name_H-M   'P 1'
#
loop_
_entity.id
_entity.type
_entity.pdbx_description
1 polymer ?
#
loop_
_entity_poly.entity_id
_entity_poly.type
_entity_poly.pdbx_seq_one_letter_code
_entity_poly.pdbx_strand_id
1 'polypeptide(L)'
;MKWGAMAACLAVIVVTAVSVLPNYLNQQGTTPPDNPNGVIVDNPTDTTNDTTPATSEIHISMSNIAMNQINDSFNTDYARYNPETDVEVVWNREDIIAYYGTDLVPAYIPDGFSASEDNNKAIAYIGQDGSVVEDTVYLDFYNGEAAQNGIKQGLSITASKIGIVQTCFVLPEDELKTSDIGGTTVAFGHRSVPNGPYDPNTHEPSGYYDMYVAEFEHDGIEYEIVAEQMEAEEVVKVVSSIIYGEEVIVDK
;
A
#
# COMPACT_ATOMS: atom_id res chain seq x y z
N MET A 1 19.63 -20.58 -22.10
CA MET A 1 18.71 -21.32 -21.25
C MET A 1 18.82 -20.74 -19.82
N LYS A 2 18.03 -19.70 -19.51
CA LYS A 2 17.91 -19.14 -18.13
C LYS A 2 16.46 -18.69 -17.92
N TRP A 3 15.53 -19.64 -17.95
CA TRP A 3 14.09 -19.39 -17.87
C TRP A 3 13.47 -19.94 -16.56
N GLY A 4 14.29 -20.20 -15.53
CA GLY A 4 13.83 -20.85 -14.29
C GLY A 4 13.59 -19.93 -13.10
N ALA A 5 13.89 -18.65 -13.18
CA ALA A 5 13.89 -17.79 -11.99
C ALA A 5 12.60 -16.99 -11.75
N MET A 6 11.81 -16.72 -12.79
CA MET A 6 10.58 -15.91 -12.62
C MET A 6 9.41 -16.63 -11.95
N ALA A 7 9.38 -17.97 -11.97
CA ALA A 7 8.33 -18.74 -11.30
C ALA A 7 8.58 -18.98 -9.81
N ALA A 8 9.77 -18.66 -9.31
CA ALA A 8 10.13 -18.96 -7.92
C ALA A 8 9.72 -17.87 -6.93
N CYS A 9 9.61 -16.61 -7.36
CA CYS A 9 9.26 -15.51 -6.44
C CYS A 9 7.77 -15.51 -6.06
N LEU A 10 6.88 -15.93 -6.97
CA LEU A 10 5.45 -16.13 -6.66
C LEU A 10 5.17 -17.38 -5.81
N ALA A 11 6.09 -18.34 -5.77
CA ALA A 11 5.90 -19.58 -5.02
C ALA A 11 6.40 -19.53 -3.57
N VAL A 12 7.20 -18.55 -3.18
CA VAL A 12 7.69 -18.42 -1.80
C VAL A 12 6.69 -17.70 -0.90
N ILE A 13 5.75 -16.93 -1.47
CA ILE A 13 4.70 -16.25 -0.72
C ILE A 13 3.54 -17.21 -0.32
N VAL A 14 3.44 -18.39 -0.92
CA VAL A 14 2.27 -19.28 -0.79
C VAL A 14 2.39 -20.36 0.29
N VAL A 15 3.50 -20.51 0.98
CA VAL A 15 3.66 -21.64 1.93
C VAL A 15 4.09 -21.15 3.30
N THR A 16 3.25 -20.47 4.04
CA THR A 16 3.06 -20.57 5.49
C THR A 16 2.04 -19.54 5.98
N ALA A 17 0.77 -19.74 5.72
CA ALA A 17 -0.27 -18.99 6.41
C ALA A 17 -1.44 -19.92 6.71
N VAL A 18 -1.41 -20.50 7.89
CA VAL A 18 -2.61 -21.07 8.49
C VAL A 18 -2.91 -20.27 9.75
N SER A 19 -4.04 -19.56 9.64
CA SER A 19 -4.89 -19.11 10.73
C SER A 19 -4.30 -18.06 11.70
N VAL A 20 -4.64 -16.81 11.50
CA VAL A 20 -5.25 -15.90 12.49
C VAL A 20 -5.47 -14.50 11.88
N LEU A 21 -6.49 -14.24 11.07
CA LEU A 21 -7.00 -12.88 10.85
C LEU A 21 -8.44 -12.85 10.27
N PRO A 22 -9.49 -13.24 11.01
CA PRO A 22 -10.86 -13.05 10.52
C PRO A 22 -11.52 -11.71 10.89
N ASN A 23 -10.84 -10.75 11.51
CA ASN A 23 -11.55 -9.61 12.12
C ASN A 23 -11.13 -8.21 11.71
N TYR A 24 -10.20 -8.04 10.78
CA TYR A 24 -9.64 -6.70 10.52
C TYR A 24 -10.55 -5.72 9.77
N LEU A 25 -11.52 -6.18 8.99
CA LEU A 25 -12.30 -5.30 8.11
C LEU A 25 -13.82 -5.26 8.36
N ASN A 26 -14.33 -5.92 9.40
CA ASN A 26 -15.78 -5.95 9.66
C ASN A 26 -16.26 -4.99 10.75
N GLN A 27 -15.47 -3.98 11.12
CA GLN A 27 -15.87 -2.97 12.13
C GLN A 27 -16.19 -1.57 11.58
N GLN A 28 -16.41 -1.42 10.30
CA GLN A 28 -17.09 -0.22 9.80
C GLN A 28 -18.60 -0.47 9.81
N GLY A 29 -19.26 -0.19 10.90
CA GLY A 29 -20.72 -0.24 10.95
C GLY A 29 -21.31 -0.59 12.30
N THR A 30 -21.01 0.14 13.35
CA THR A 30 -21.89 0.19 14.52
C THR A 30 -22.30 1.62 14.78
N THR A 31 -23.54 1.93 14.36
CA THR A 31 -24.30 3.08 14.85
C THR A 31 -24.33 3.06 16.38
N PRO A 32 -24.12 4.20 17.04
CA PRO A 32 -24.28 4.30 18.50
C PRO A 32 -25.72 3.98 18.90
N PRO A 33 -25.95 3.36 20.07
CA PRO A 33 -27.30 3.08 20.53
C PRO A 33 -28.04 4.37 20.90
N ASP A 34 -29.30 4.45 20.45
CA ASP A 34 -30.25 5.46 20.81
C ASP A 34 -30.39 5.60 22.32
N ASN A 35 -30.21 6.79 22.81
CA ASN A 35 -30.49 7.14 24.21
C ASN A 35 -31.92 7.70 24.29
N PRO A 36 -32.91 7.01 24.95
CA PRO A 36 -34.22 7.48 25.08
C PRO A 36 -34.41 8.30 26.37
N ASN A 37 -34.04 9.57 26.34
CA ASN A 37 -34.63 10.51 27.32
C ASN A 37 -34.63 11.92 26.74
N GLY A 38 -35.77 12.25 26.13
CA GLY A 38 -36.08 13.59 25.68
C GLY A 38 -36.37 14.52 26.85
N VAL A 39 -35.72 15.67 26.85
CA VAL A 39 -36.23 16.87 27.48
C VAL A 39 -36.29 17.93 26.38
N ILE A 40 -37.52 18.29 26.00
CA ILE A 40 -37.82 19.42 25.10
C ILE A 40 -37.63 20.68 25.94
N VAL A 41 -36.66 21.51 25.56
CA VAL A 41 -36.59 22.90 26.01
C VAL A 41 -36.70 23.78 24.77
N ASP A 42 -37.84 24.41 24.61
CA ASP A 42 -38.02 25.52 23.67
C ASP A 42 -37.10 26.68 24.05
N ASN A 43 -36.27 27.11 23.12
CA ASN A 43 -35.62 28.40 23.21
C ASN A 43 -35.46 29.05 21.82
N PRO A 44 -35.54 30.39 21.75
CA PRO A 44 -35.91 31.12 20.56
C PRO A 44 -34.75 31.25 19.56
N THR A 45 -35.18 31.35 18.31
CA THR A 45 -34.48 31.79 17.09
C THR A 45 -33.24 32.66 17.37
N ASP A 46 -32.07 32.03 17.24
CA ASP A 46 -30.84 32.77 17.00
C ASP A 46 -30.29 32.32 15.65
N THR A 47 -30.29 33.26 14.72
CA THR A 47 -29.73 33.13 13.38
C THR A 47 -28.22 33.17 13.50
N THR A 48 -27.59 32.11 13.92
CA THR A 48 -26.15 31.94 13.77
C THR A 48 -25.89 31.39 12.39
N ASN A 49 -25.17 32.17 11.60
CA ASN A 49 -24.49 31.72 10.37
C ASN A 49 -23.64 30.50 10.72
N ASP A 50 -24.15 29.33 10.39
CA ASP A 50 -23.39 28.09 10.41
C ASP A 50 -22.42 28.14 9.20
N THR A 51 -21.31 28.85 9.40
CA THR A 51 -20.15 28.69 8.55
C THR A 51 -19.43 27.42 9.01
N THR A 52 -19.91 26.28 8.56
CA THR A 52 -19.09 25.08 8.51
C THR A 52 -17.80 25.46 7.81
N PRO A 53 -16.62 25.31 8.42
CA PRO A 53 -15.36 25.56 7.72
C PRO A 53 -15.40 24.69 6.46
N ALA A 54 -15.30 25.31 5.29
CA ALA A 54 -15.11 24.56 4.06
C ALA A 54 -13.80 23.78 4.24
N THR A 55 -13.90 22.46 4.38
CA THR A 55 -12.75 21.57 4.32
C THR A 55 -12.14 21.84 2.94
N SER A 56 -10.96 22.41 2.90
CA SER A 56 -10.27 22.66 1.62
C SER A 56 -9.90 21.30 1.06
N GLU A 57 -10.53 20.91 -0.04
CA GLU A 57 -10.18 19.70 -0.77
C GLU A 57 -8.72 19.80 -1.22
N ILE A 58 -7.94 18.75 -1.00
CA ILE A 58 -6.54 18.68 -1.45
C ILE A 58 -6.54 18.21 -2.89
N HIS A 59 -5.93 19.03 -3.76
CA HIS A 59 -5.81 18.76 -5.19
C HIS A 59 -4.36 18.47 -5.58
N ILE A 60 -4.15 17.37 -6.30
CA ILE A 60 -2.85 16.97 -6.86
C ILE A 60 -2.97 16.92 -8.39
N SER A 61 -2.13 17.64 -9.11
CA SER A 61 -2.11 17.57 -10.58
C SER A 61 -1.16 16.49 -11.06
N MET A 62 -1.62 15.60 -11.94
CA MET A 62 -0.78 14.60 -12.61
C MET A 62 0.37 15.21 -13.39
N SER A 63 0.25 16.47 -13.85
CA SER A 63 1.34 17.17 -14.53
C SER A 63 2.58 17.41 -13.65
N ASN A 64 2.44 17.34 -12.34
CA ASN A 64 3.53 17.49 -11.37
C ASN A 64 4.14 16.15 -10.95
N ILE A 65 3.60 15.05 -11.45
CA ILE A 65 4.09 13.71 -11.12
C ILE A 65 5.10 13.24 -12.15
N ALA A 66 6.33 13.03 -11.70
CA ALA A 66 7.41 12.50 -12.52
C ALA A 66 7.41 10.98 -12.47
N MET A 67 7.38 10.31 -13.62
CA MET A 67 7.47 8.87 -13.74
C MET A 67 8.86 8.44 -14.22
N ASN A 68 9.42 7.44 -13.54
CA ASN A 68 10.64 6.76 -13.91
C ASN A 68 10.31 5.45 -14.66
N GLN A 69 11.28 4.90 -15.37
CA GLN A 69 11.19 3.56 -15.92
C GLN A 69 11.58 2.54 -14.84
N ILE A 70 10.74 1.55 -14.57
CA ILE A 70 11.07 0.46 -13.64
C ILE A 70 12.07 -0.49 -14.32
N ASN A 71 13.13 -0.85 -13.61
CA ASN A 71 14.10 -1.85 -14.03
C ASN A 71 13.68 -3.26 -13.58
N ASP A 72 14.13 -4.29 -14.32
CA ASP A 72 13.91 -5.71 -13.98
C ASP A 72 14.91 -6.24 -12.92
N SER A 73 15.45 -5.37 -12.10
CA SER A 73 16.41 -5.73 -11.08
C SER A 73 15.72 -5.89 -9.73
N PHE A 74 16.10 -6.92 -9.00
CA PHE A 74 15.75 -7.02 -7.58
C PHE A 74 16.80 -6.27 -6.78
N ASN A 75 16.35 -5.45 -5.86
CA ASN A 75 17.20 -4.99 -4.78
C ASN A 75 16.85 -5.82 -3.54
N THR A 76 17.87 -6.43 -2.95
CA THR A 76 17.72 -7.20 -1.72
C THR A 76 18.84 -6.81 -0.80
N ASP A 77 18.53 -6.09 0.24
CA ASP A 77 19.40 -5.92 1.37
C ASP A 77 19.48 -7.22 2.18
N TYR A 78 20.55 -7.40 2.89
CA TYR A 78 20.63 -8.54 3.80
C TYR A 78 19.68 -8.32 4.96
N ALA A 79 18.98 -9.41 5.35
CA ALA A 79 18.19 -9.43 6.57
C ALA A 79 19.02 -8.91 7.75
N ARG A 80 18.44 -8.02 8.53
CA ARG A 80 19.10 -7.39 9.67
C ARG A 80 19.06 -8.26 10.91
N TYR A 81 18.11 -9.18 10.96
CA TYR A 81 17.95 -10.10 12.08
C TYR A 81 18.96 -11.27 12.02
N ASN A 82 19.32 -11.78 13.20
CA ASN A 82 20.12 -12.99 13.34
C ASN A 82 19.19 -14.19 13.65
N PRO A 83 19.03 -15.15 12.72
CA PRO A 83 18.09 -16.28 12.90
C PRO A 83 18.44 -17.21 14.07
N GLU A 84 19.65 -17.12 14.63
CA GLU A 84 20.04 -17.92 15.79
C GLU A 84 19.65 -17.29 17.13
N THR A 85 19.45 -15.97 17.18
CA THR A 85 19.29 -15.22 18.43
C THR A 85 18.03 -14.37 18.50
N ASP A 86 17.54 -13.91 17.37
CA ASP A 86 16.42 -12.96 17.32
C ASP A 86 15.10 -13.72 17.15
N VAL A 87 14.04 -13.20 17.74
CA VAL A 87 12.75 -13.86 17.79
C VAL A 87 11.80 -13.21 16.81
N GLU A 88 11.26 -14.01 15.88
CA GLU A 88 10.18 -13.58 15.01
C GLU A 88 8.89 -13.42 15.80
N VAL A 89 8.24 -12.28 15.64
CA VAL A 89 6.94 -11.95 16.24
C VAL A 89 5.99 -11.49 15.14
N VAL A 90 4.81 -12.07 15.12
CA VAL A 90 3.72 -11.60 14.26
C VAL A 90 2.91 -10.58 15.04
N TRP A 91 2.85 -9.37 14.53
CA TRP A 91 2.09 -8.28 15.13
C TRP A 91 0.64 -8.27 14.71
N ASN A 92 -0.24 -7.99 15.66
CA ASN A 92 -1.62 -7.64 15.42
C ASN A 92 -1.77 -6.13 15.19
N ARG A 93 -2.99 -5.65 14.92
CA ARG A 93 -3.26 -4.24 14.66
C ARG A 93 -2.88 -3.32 15.83
N GLU A 94 -3.07 -3.77 17.06
CA GLU A 94 -2.73 -2.97 18.25
C GLU A 94 -1.22 -2.81 18.38
N ASP A 95 -0.46 -3.87 18.08
CA ASP A 95 0.99 -3.85 18.04
C ASP A 95 1.50 -2.90 16.93
N ILE A 96 0.89 -2.97 15.73
CA ILE A 96 1.21 -2.06 14.61
C ILE A 96 1.00 -0.61 15.04
N ILE A 97 -0.18 -0.27 15.55
CA ILE A 97 -0.50 1.10 16.00
C ILE A 97 0.45 1.55 17.11
N ALA A 98 0.74 0.67 18.06
CA ALA A 98 1.66 0.99 19.15
C ALA A 98 3.09 1.30 18.66
N TYR A 99 3.55 0.58 17.65
CA TYR A 99 4.91 0.74 17.12
C TYR A 99 5.00 1.85 16.08
N TYR A 100 4.09 1.87 15.10
CA TYR A 100 4.12 2.83 13.99
C TYR A 100 3.46 4.17 14.33
N GLY A 101 2.49 4.18 15.25
CA GLY A 101 1.66 5.34 15.58
C GLY A 101 0.40 5.44 14.72
N THR A 102 0.25 4.58 13.74
CA THR A 102 -0.88 4.47 12.81
C THR A 102 -1.10 3.02 12.40
N ASP A 103 -2.25 2.69 11.83
CA ASP A 103 -2.54 1.34 11.34
C ASP A 103 -2.03 1.07 9.91
N LEU A 104 -1.38 2.05 9.29
CA LEU A 104 -0.75 2.00 7.96
C LEU A 104 -1.72 1.77 6.79
N VAL A 105 -3.02 1.65 7.05
CA VAL A 105 -4.02 1.51 5.99
C VAL A 105 -4.24 2.87 5.32
N PRO A 106 -4.13 2.98 4.00
CA PRO A 106 -4.41 4.24 3.29
C PRO A 106 -5.81 4.75 3.57
N ALA A 107 -5.98 6.06 3.65
CA ALA A 107 -7.31 6.67 3.77
C ALA A 107 -8.16 6.48 2.50
N TYR A 108 -7.52 6.19 1.37
CA TYR A 108 -8.17 5.85 0.12
C TYR A 108 -7.71 4.48 -0.39
N ILE A 109 -8.66 3.60 -0.64
CA ILE A 109 -8.50 2.34 -1.38
C ILE A 109 -9.45 2.41 -2.57
N PRO A 110 -9.01 2.09 -3.80
CA PRO A 110 -9.85 2.18 -4.98
C PRO A 110 -11.11 1.32 -4.89
N ASP A 111 -12.19 1.78 -5.52
CA ASP A 111 -13.46 1.09 -5.53
C ASP A 111 -13.33 -0.34 -6.08
N GLY A 112 -14.00 -1.29 -5.43
CA GLY A 112 -13.97 -2.71 -5.79
C GLY A 112 -12.76 -3.49 -5.26
N PHE A 113 -11.78 -2.83 -4.64
CA PHE A 113 -10.68 -3.51 -3.97
C PHE A 113 -11.09 -3.99 -2.57
N SER A 114 -10.60 -5.16 -2.21
CA SER A 114 -10.76 -5.72 -0.88
C SER A 114 -9.41 -6.23 -0.38
N ALA A 115 -9.19 -6.16 0.93
CA ALA A 115 -7.98 -6.68 1.53
C ALA A 115 -7.86 -8.19 1.33
N SER A 116 -6.64 -8.66 1.09
CA SER A 116 -6.35 -10.09 1.06
C SER A 116 -6.40 -10.67 2.47
N GLU A 117 -7.18 -11.74 2.68
CA GLU A 117 -7.21 -12.43 3.97
C GLU A 117 -5.90 -13.22 4.23
N ASP A 118 -5.23 -13.66 3.17
CA ASP A 118 -4.09 -14.58 3.28
C ASP A 118 -2.73 -13.86 3.29
N ASN A 119 -2.64 -12.67 2.71
CA ASN A 119 -1.35 -12.01 2.47
C ASN A 119 -1.07 -10.84 3.42
N ASN A 120 -2.08 -10.30 4.09
CA ASN A 120 -1.88 -9.20 5.03
C ASN A 120 -1.21 -9.73 6.30
N LYS A 121 0.00 -9.25 6.56
CA LYS A 121 0.78 -9.65 7.73
C LYS A 121 1.72 -8.54 8.19
N ALA A 122 2.03 -8.55 9.47
CA ALA A 122 3.07 -7.73 10.07
C ALA A 122 4.03 -8.62 10.84
N ILE A 123 5.30 -8.51 10.54
CA ILE A 123 6.36 -9.33 11.14
C ILE A 123 7.41 -8.39 11.71
N ALA A 124 7.86 -8.68 12.92
CA ALA A 124 9.02 -8.05 13.52
C ALA A 124 9.99 -9.11 14.04
N TYR A 125 11.26 -8.78 14.00
CA TYR A 125 12.31 -9.55 14.67
C TYR A 125 12.82 -8.76 15.87
N ILE A 126 12.81 -9.42 17.02
CA ILE A 126 13.17 -8.82 18.31
C ILE A 126 14.52 -9.36 18.73
N GLY A 127 15.48 -8.47 18.90
CA GLY A 127 16.82 -8.78 19.37
C GLY A 127 16.85 -9.20 20.84
N GLN A 128 17.99 -9.72 21.30
CA GLN A 128 18.19 -10.19 22.68
C GLN A 128 18.02 -9.09 23.74
N ASP A 129 18.20 -7.84 23.36
CA ASP A 129 18.00 -6.67 24.23
C ASP A 129 16.54 -6.16 24.24
N GLY A 130 15.65 -6.83 23.49
CA GLY A 130 14.25 -6.45 23.35
C GLY A 130 13.98 -5.36 22.31
N SER A 131 14.99 -4.90 21.58
CA SER A 131 14.79 -3.95 20.48
C SER A 131 14.24 -4.63 19.23
N VAL A 132 13.46 -3.90 18.41
CA VAL A 132 13.10 -4.33 17.07
C VAL A 132 14.33 -4.16 16.16
N VAL A 133 14.80 -5.24 15.56
CA VAL A 133 15.96 -5.24 14.66
C VAL A 133 15.58 -5.27 13.18
N GLU A 134 14.39 -5.75 12.89
CA GLU A 134 13.77 -5.71 11.57
C GLU A 134 12.25 -5.71 11.72
N ASP A 135 11.56 -4.98 10.87
CA ASP A 135 10.10 -4.91 10.84
C ASP A 135 9.61 -4.83 9.41
N THR A 136 8.49 -5.45 9.13
CA THR A 136 7.81 -5.31 7.83
C THR A 136 6.31 -5.53 7.98
N VAL A 137 5.53 -4.63 7.40
CA VAL A 137 4.08 -4.78 7.25
C VAL A 137 3.77 -4.92 5.77
N TYR A 138 3.00 -5.94 5.42
CA TYR A 138 2.47 -6.18 4.08
C TYR A 138 0.96 -6.01 4.10
N LEU A 139 0.45 -5.14 3.24
CA LEU A 139 -0.98 -4.93 3.02
C LEU A 139 -1.29 -5.12 1.53
N ASP A 140 -2.04 -6.17 1.22
CA ASP A 140 -2.43 -6.51 -0.13
C ASP A 140 -3.93 -6.33 -0.32
N PHE A 141 -4.31 -5.68 -1.40
CA PHE A 141 -5.69 -5.47 -1.81
C PHE A 141 -5.88 -5.92 -3.26
N TYR A 142 -7.01 -6.55 -3.55
CA TYR A 142 -7.31 -7.06 -4.88
C TYR A 142 -8.74 -6.72 -5.30
N ASN A 143 -8.90 -6.39 -6.60
CA ASN A 143 -10.20 -6.34 -7.25
C ASN A 143 -10.36 -7.61 -8.10
N GLY A 144 -11.13 -8.57 -7.58
CA GLY A 144 -11.31 -9.87 -8.21
C GLY A 144 -12.21 -9.84 -9.45
N GLU A 145 -13.10 -8.83 -9.57
CA GLU A 145 -14.04 -8.71 -10.67
C GLU A 145 -13.40 -8.09 -11.93
N ALA A 146 -12.35 -7.28 -11.75
CA ALA A 146 -11.67 -6.57 -12.83
C ALA A 146 -10.50 -7.34 -13.46
N ALA A 147 -10.45 -8.68 -13.28
CA ALA A 147 -9.39 -9.49 -13.86
C ALA A 147 -9.42 -9.45 -15.39
N GLN A 148 -8.36 -8.91 -15.99
CA GLN A 148 -8.14 -9.00 -17.43
C GLN A 148 -7.14 -10.13 -17.72
N ASN A 149 -7.48 -11.00 -18.67
CA ASN A 149 -6.63 -12.13 -19.06
C ASN A 149 -6.16 -13.01 -17.88
N GLY A 150 -6.96 -13.10 -16.82
CA GLY A 150 -6.66 -13.90 -15.64
C GLY A 150 -5.74 -13.23 -14.60
N ILE A 151 -5.32 -11.98 -14.84
CA ILE A 151 -4.60 -11.17 -13.86
C ILE A 151 -5.59 -10.25 -13.16
N LYS A 152 -5.59 -10.28 -11.85
CA LYS A 152 -6.41 -9.38 -11.01
C LYS A 152 -5.75 -8.01 -10.94
N GLN A 153 -6.57 -6.98 -10.77
CA GLN A 153 -6.03 -5.71 -10.30
C GLN A 153 -5.50 -5.90 -8.88
N GLY A 154 -4.30 -5.44 -8.63
CA GLY A 154 -3.59 -5.60 -7.36
C GLY A 154 -2.99 -4.29 -6.87
N LEU A 155 -3.00 -4.13 -5.55
CA LEU A 155 -2.35 -3.06 -4.83
C LEU A 155 -1.66 -3.68 -3.61
N SER A 156 -0.32 -3.66 -3.60
CA SER A 156 0.50 -4.14 -2.50
C SER A 156 1.24 -2.98 -1.87
N ILE A 157 1.21 -2.89 -0.55
CA ILE A 157 1.89 -1.87 0.24
C ILE A 157 2.81 -2.57 1.21
N THR A 158 4.10 -2.26 1.14
CA THR A 158 5.10 -2.69 2.11
C THR A 158 5.52 -1.48 2.92
N ALA A 159 5.57 -1.60 4.24
CA ALA A 159 5.99 -0.53 5.13
C ALA A 159 6.97 -1.04 6.20
N SER A 160 7.97 -0.21 6.54
CA SER A 160 8.97 -0.49 7.57
C SER A 160 9.51 0.79 8.19
N LYS A 161 9.76 0.80 9.50
CA LYS A 161 10.49 1.89 10.19
C LYS A 161 12.01 1.72 10.16
N ILE A 162 12.46 0.48 10.13
CA ILE A 162 13.91 0.18 10.14
C ILE A 162 14.46 0.20 8.71
N GLY A 163 13.58 0.09 7.73
CA GLY A 163 13.87 0.09 6.31
C GLY A 163 13.50 -1.23 5.65
N ILE A 164 13.00 -1.13 4.44
CA ILE A 164 12.57 -2.27 3.63
C ILE A 164 13.81 -3.04 3.18
N VAL A 165 13.87 -4.35 3.50
CA VAL A 165 15.04 -5.19 3.19
C VAL A 165 14.95 -5.87 1.82
N GLN A 166 13.77 -5.90 1.22
CA GLN A 166 13.57 -6.50 -0.10
C GLN A 166 12.55 -5.69 -0.88
N THR A 167 12.97 -5.19 -2.04
CA THR A 167 12.10 -4.61 -3.05
C THR A 167 11.99 -5.54 -4.25
N CYS A 168 10.80 -5.64 -4.84
CA CYS A 168 10.60 -6.46 -6.04
C CYS A 168 10.98 -5.73 -7.32
N PHE A 169 11.03 -4.41 -7.28
CA PHE A 169 11.29 -3.55 -8.43
C PHE A 169 12.25 -2.45 -8.03
N VAL A 170 13.12 -2.07 -8.94
CA VAL A 170 14.15 -1.06 -8.68
C VAL A 170 13.94 0.11 -9.61
N LEU A 171 13.83 1.30 -9.03
CA LEU A 171 13.89 2.54 -9.77
C LEU A 171 15.36 2.88 -10.11
N PRO A 172 15.62 3.58 -11.22
CA PRO A 172 16.97 3.93 -11.61
C PRO A 172 17.59 4.88 -10.59
N GLU A 173 18.69 4.49 -9.95
CA GLU A 173 19.41 5.37 -9.01
C GLU A 173 20.04 6.57 -9.73
N ASP A 174 20.56 6.33 -10.93
CA ASP A 174 21.08 7.37 -11.80
C ASP A 174 19.90 8.09 -12.49
N GLU A 175 19.78 9.40 -12.30
CA GLU A 175 18.70 10.25 -12.86
C GLU A 175 17.30 10.01 -12.26
N LEU A 176 17.19 9.53 -11.02
CA LEU A 176 15.92 9.35 -10.34
C LEU A 176 15.14 10.67 -10.29
N LYS A 177 13.95 10.67 -10.88
CA LYS A 177 13.01 11.78 -10.83
C LYS A 177 12.07 11.57 -9.66
N THR A 178 11.84 12.64 -8.93
CA THR A 178 10.93 12.63 -7.78
C THR A 178 9.87 13.71 -7.91
N SER A 179 8.78 13.52 -7.18
CA SER A 179 7.69 14.49 -7.03
C SER A 179 7.57 14.87 -5.56
N ASP A 180 7.17 16.09 -5.29
CA ASP A 180 6.83 16.53 -3.94
C ASP A 180 5.31 16.41 -3.74
N ILE A 181 4.89 15.66 -2.73
CA ILE A 181 3.50 15.51 -2.31
C ILE A 181 3.43 15.87 -0.84
N GLY A 182 2.85 17.02 -0.52
CA GLY A 182 2.71 17.47 0.87
C GLY A 182 4.02 17.61 1.65
N GLY A 183 5.12 17.91 0.99
CA GLY A 183 6.46 17.99 1.58
C GLY A 183 7.18 16.63 1.68
N THR A 184 6.53 15.55 1.21
CA THR A 184 7.13 14.21 1.10
C THR A 184 7.68 14.02 -0.30
N THR A 185 8.94 13.61 -0.42
CA THR A 185 9.56 13.26 -1.69
C THR A 185 9.16 11.85 -2.10
N VAL A 186 8.50 11.70 -3.25
CA VAL A 186 8.02 10.41 -3.76
C VAL A 186 8.67 10.12 -5.11
N ALA A 187 9.21 8.92 -5.27
CA ALA A 187 9.67 8.38 -6.53
C ALA A 187 8.62 7.45 -7.11
N PHE A 188 8.07 7.80 -8.28
CA PHE A 188 7.14 6.93 -9.02
C PHE A 188 7.84 6.25 -10.18
N GLY A 189 7.48 5.00 -10.42
CA GLY A 189 7.90 4.24 -11.58
C GLY A 189 6.72 3.63 -12.32
N HIS A 190 6.91 3.42 -13.63
CA HIS A 190 5.95 2.77 -14.50
C HIS A 190 6.65 1.84 -15.47
N ARG A 191 6.01 0.71 -15.78
CA ARG A 191 6.34 -0.13 -16.93
C ARG A 191 5.12 -0.88 -17.43
N SER A 192 5.16 -1.23 -18.70
CA SER A 192 4.20 -2.15 -19.32
C SER A 192 4.73 -3.58 -19.18
N VAL A 193 3.93 -4.48 -18.59
CA VAL A 193 4.29 -5.88 -18.31
C VAL A 193 3.59 -6.77 -19.32
N PRO A 194 4.31 -7.70 -20.00
CA PRO A 194 3.71 -8.62 -20.95
C PRO A 194 2.79 -9.61 -20.23
N ASN A 195 1.62 -9.83 -20.80
CA ASN A 195 0.56 -10.69 -20.27
C ASN A 195 0.03 -11.68 -21.28
N GLY A 196 -0.40 -12.84 -20.79
CA GLY A 196 -1.10 -13.88 -21.53
C GLY A 196 -0.19 -14.85 -22.26
N PRO A 197 -0.79 -15.79 -23.06
CA PRO A 197 0.00 -16.74 -23.82
C PRO A 197 0.79 -16.01 -24.90
N TYR A 198 2.00 -16.50 -25.13
CA TYR A 198 2.85 -16.00 -26.22
C TYR A 198 2.48 -16.70 -27.53
N ASP A 199 2.43 -15.94 -28.61
CA ASP A 199 2.27 -16.50 -29.95
C ASP A 199 3.49 -17.41 -30.27
N PRO A 200 3.28 -18.68 -30.66
CA PRO A 200 4.38 -19.62 -30.85
C PRO A 200 5.29 -19.27 -32.05
N ASN A 201 4.87 -18.41 -32.95
CA ASN A 201 5.62 -18.01 -34.13
C ASN A 201 6.33 -16.68 -33.97
N THR A 202 5.66 -15.68 -33.36
CA THR A 202 6.20 -14.33 -33.20
C THR A 202 6.88 -14.15 -31.85
N HIS A 203 6.58 -15.01 -30.86
CA HIS A 203 6.99 -14.89 -29.47
C HIS A 203 6.50 -13.61 -28.78
N GLU A 204 5.46 -12.99 -29.31
CA GLU A 204 4.85 -11.82 -28.70
C GLU A 204 3.76 -12.23 -27.70
N PRO A 205 3.61 -11.53 -26.58
CA PRO A 205 2.55 -11.78 -25.62
C PRO A 205 1.19 -11.37 -26.22
N SER A 206 0.12 -11.99 -25.75
CA SER A 206 -1.23 -11.67 -26.20
C SER A 206 -1.75 -10.32 -25.72
N GLY A 207 -1.08 -9.70 -24.76
CA GLY A 207 -1.42 -8.40 -24.21
C GLY A 207 -0.35 -7.85 -23.28
N TYR A 208 -0.63 -6.68 -22.73
CA TYR A 208 0.17 -6.01 -21.73
C TYR A 208 -0.75 -5.42 -20.66
N TYR A 209 -0.22 -5.21 -19.46
CA TYR A 209 -0.85 -4.40 -18.42
C TYR A 209 0.15 -3.42 -17.83
N ASP A 210 -0.36 -2.34 -17.25
CA ASP A 210 0.47 -1.34 -16.61
C ASP A 210 0.78 -1.73 -15.16
N MET A 211 2.03 -1.54 -14.77
CA MET A 211 2.50 -1.69 -13.41
C MET A 211 3.13 -0.38 -12.96
N TYR A 212 2.79 0.03 -11.76
CA TYR A 212 3.35 1.20 -11.10
C TYR A 212 4.04 0.80 -9.79
N VAL A 213 5.08 1.54 -9.45
CA VAL A 213 5.77 1.46 -8.16
C VAL A 213 5.85 2.87 -7.59
N ALA A 214 5.68 3.02 -6.29
CA ALA A 214 5.98 4.26 -5.58
C ALA A 214 6.83 3.96 -4.35
N GLU A 215 7.92 4.71 -4.18
CA GLU A 215 8.84 4.61 -3.05
C GLU A 215 8.94 5.96 -2.36
N PHE A 216 8.77 6.01 -1.05
CA PHE A 216 8.88 7.23 -0.26
C PHE A 216 9.07 6.92 1.23
N GLU A 217 9.57 7.91 1.95
CA GLU A 217 9.58 7.92 3.41
C GLU A 217 8.62 9.01 3.91
N HIS A 218 7.71 8.65 4.81
CA HIS A 218 6.80 9.59 5.45
C HIS A 218 6.70 9.29 6.94
N ASP A 219 6.89 10.32 7.78
CA ASP A 219 6.89 10.22 9.24
C ASP A 219 7.85 9.15 9.81
N GLY A 220 8.99 8.95 9.16
CA GLY A 220 10.00 7.97 9.53
C GLY A 220 9.58 6.52 9.25
N ILE A 221 8.68 6.32 8.31
CA ILE A 221 8.25 5.01 7.80
C ILE A 221 8.56 4.98 6.31
N GLU A 222 9.34 4.00 5.87
CA GLU A 222 9.55 3.71 4.46
C GLU A 222 8.36 2.93 3.89
N TYR A 223 7.95 3.31 2.69
CA TYR A 223 6.87 2.67 1.93
C TYR A 223 7.34 2.26 0.54
N GLU A 224 7.01 1.04 0.14
CA GLU A 224 6.98 0.59 -1.25
C GLU A 224 5.54 0.23 -1.62
N ILE A 225 5.03 0.82 -2.68
CA ILE A 225 3.71 0.51 -3.21
C ILE A 225 3.89 -0.09 -4.60
N VAL A 226 3.28 -1.24 -4.84
CA VAL A 226 3.21 -1.89 -6.16
C VAL A 226 1.75 -1.98 -6.57
N ALA A 227 1.43 -1.44 -7.73
CA ALA A 227 0.08 -1.44 -8.28
C ALA A 227 0.06 -2.06 -9.67
N GLU A 228 -0.83 -3.03 -9.89
CA GLU A 228 -0.97 -3.77 -11.14
C GLU A 228 -2.35 -3.55 -11.74
N GLN A 229 -2.40 -3.24 -13.04
CA GLN A 229 -3.63 -2.98 -13.81
C GLN A 229 -4.48 -1.85 -13.21
N MET A 230 -3.84 -0.84 -12.64
CA MET A 230 -4.47 0.37 -12.13
C MET A 230 -4.16 1.55 -13.05
N GLU A 231 -4.98 2.59 -12.96
CA GLU A 231 -4.68 3.88 -13.59
C GLU A 231 -3.65 4.65 -12.74
N ALA A 232 -2.79 5.42 -13.39
CA ALA A 232 -1.76 6.20 -12.68
C ALA A 232 -2.34 7.15 -11.62
N GLU A 233 -3.49 7.76 -11.93
CA GLU A 233 -4.20 8.67 -11.03
C GLU A 233 -4.63 7.97 -9.73
N GLU A 234 -5.09 6.72 -9.81
CA GLU A 234 -5.48 5.92 -8.66
C GLU A 234 -4.28 5.61 -7.76
N VAL A 235 -3.12 5.32 -8.36
CA VAL A 235 -1.89 5.08 -7.60
C VAL A 235 -1.44 6.35 -6.87
N VAL A 236 -1.45 7.50 -7.55
CA VAL A 236 -1.12 8.78 -6.94
C VAL A 236 -2.10 9.11 -5.81
N LYS A 237 -3.37 8.78 -5.97
CA LYS A 237 -4.41 8.99 -4.95
C LYS A 237 -4.16 8.15 -3.70
N VAL A 238 -3.79 6.86 -3.86
CA VAL A 238 -3.40 5.99 -2.75
C VAL A 238 -2.20 6.55 -2.00
N VAL A 239 -1.10 6.86 -2.71
CA VAL A 239 0.12 7.45 -2.12
C VAL A 239 -0.20 8.72 -1.35
N SER A 240 -0.94 9.63 -1.98
CA SER A 240 -1.30 10.91 -1.38
C SER A 240 -2.18 10.72 -0.14
N SER A 241 -3.07 9.73 -0.15
CA SER A 241 -3.94 9.45 1.00
C SER A 241 -3.17 8.91 2.22
N ILE A 242 -2.01 8.27 2.01
CA ILE A 242 -1.10 7.91 3.11
C ILE A 242 -0.45 9.17 3.68
N ILE A 243 0.03 10.05 2.81
CA ILE A 243 0.78 11.26 3.19
C ILE A 243 -0.12 12.29 3.90
N TYR A 244 -1.32 12.50 3.40
CA TYR A 244 -2.25 13.48 3.99
C TYR A 244 -3.15 12.91 5.10
N GLY A 245 -3.26 11.57 5.20
CA GLY A 245 -4.18 10.91 6.14
C GLY A 245 -5.66 11.04 5.77
N GLU A 246 -5.97 11.55 4.57
CA GLU A 246 -7.33 11.75 4.05
C GLU A 246 -7.39 11.54 2.53
N GLU A 247 -8.58 11.35 1.99
CA GLU A 247 -8.77 11.21 0.55
C GLU A 247 -8.48 12.55 -0.15
N VAL A 248 -7.80 12.47 -1.31
CA VAL A 248 -7.41 13.61 -2.13
C VAL A 248 -8.07 13.55 -3.51
N ILE A 249 -8.12 14.69 -4.21
CA ILE A 249 -8.54 14.76 -5.61
C ILE A 249 -7.30 14.80 -6.49
N VAL A 250 -7.23 13.90 -7.48
CA VAL A 250 -6.15 13.90 -8.46
C VAL A 250 -6.69 14.40 -9.81
N ASP A 251 -6.13 15.50 -10.27
CA ASP A 251 -6.51 16.17 -11.52
C ASP A 251 -5.60 15.71 -12.68
N LYS A 252 -6.21 15.43 -13.85
CA LYS A 252 -5.51 14.98 -15.07
C LYS A 252 -4.66 16.06 -15.70
#